data_11c14de4179acb12178164a4a9cc363a
#
_entry.id   11c14de4179acb12178164a4a9cc363a
#
_cell.length_a   1.000
_cell.length_b   1.000
_cell.length_c   1.000
_cell.angle_alpha   90.00
_cell.angle_beta   90.00
_cell.angle_gamma   90.00
#
_symmetry.space_group_name_H-M   'P 1'
#
loop_
_entity.id
_entity.type
_entity.pdbx_description
1 polymer ?
#
loop_
_entity_poly.entity_id
_entity_poly.type
_entity_poly.pdbx_seq_one_letter_code
_entity_poly.pdbx_strand_id
1 'polypeptide(L)'
;FLDFECEACGAFYPVVEDLREEFAGEVTFAFRYFPLPGHTNSVNAAIAVEAAAQQGRLEDMFARMYETQIEWGESQESKAALFRQFAGELGLDLVAYDAAVAAPETLERVMADFDAGVALGVQSTPTFFLNDRPVQLSSFDDLRTAIEAELQ
;
A
#
# COMPACT_ATOMS: atom_id res chain seq x y z
N PHE A 1 6.78 -2.64 -3.06
CA PHE A 1 5.66 -2.50 -4.02
C PHE A 1 4.50 -3.35 -3.55
N LEU A 2 3.34 -2.76 -3.40
CA LEU A 2 2.17 -3.40 -2.82
C LEU A 2 0.86 -3.05 -3.54
N ASP A 3 -0.13 -3.91 -3.30
CA ASP A 3 -1.51 -3.76 -3.75
C ASP A 3 -2.43 -3.94 -2.53
N PHE A 4 -3.31 -2.99 -2.26
CA PHE A 4 -4.22 -3.05 -1.12
C PHE A 4 -5.28 -4.16 -1.23
N GLU A 5 -5.59 -4.63 -2.44
CA GLU A 5 -6.52 -5.74 -2.66
C GLU A 5 -5.82 -7.12 -2.63
N CYS A 6 -4.48 -7.15 -2.70
CA CYS A 6 -3.71 -8.38 -2.70
C CYS A 6 -3.70 -9.04 -1.32
N GLU A 7 -4.20 -10.28 -1.21
CA GLU A 7 -4.24 -11.04 0.04
C GLU A 7 -2.84 -11.29 0.64
N ALA A 8 -1.85 -11.57 -0.22
CA ALA A 8 -0.47 -11.75 0.24
C ALA A 8 0.09 -10.46 0.84
N CYS A 9 -0.25 -9.29 0.30
CA CYS A 9 0.11 -7.99 0.90
C CYS A 9 -0.56 -7.82 2.27
N GLY A 10 -1.83 -8.18 2.40
CA GLY A 10 -2.54 -8.17 3.67
C GLY A 10 -1.91 -9.09 4.71
N ALA A 11 -1.45 -10.28 4.29
CA ALA A 11 -0.75 -11.22 5.17
C ALA A 11 0.62 -10.70 5.65
N PHE A 12 1.32 -9.92 4.79
CA PHE A 12 2.59 -9.29 5.16
C PHE A 12 2.43 -8.00 5.99
N TYR A 13 1.26 -7.37 5.97
CA TYR A 13 1.03 -6.10 6.66
C TYR A 13 1.45 -6.14 8.14
N PRO A 14 0.96 -7.06 9.00
CA PRO A 14 1.38 -7.10 10.40
C PRO A 14 2.87 -7.36 10.57
N VAL A 15 3.49 -8.17 9.71
CA VAL A 15 4.93 -8.43 9.74
C VAL A 15 5.73 -7.16 9.45
N VAL A 16 5.30 -6.37 8.48
CA VAL A 16 5.95 -5.09 8.15
C VAL A 16 5.79 -4.09 9.28
N GLU A 17 4.62 -4.03 9.94
CA GLU A 17 4.41 -3.13 11.09
C GLU A 17 5.33 -3.53 12.27
N ASP A 18 5.44 -4.82 12.57
CA ASP A 18 6.36 -5.31 13.61
C ASP A 18 7.82 -4.92 13.29
N LEU A 19 8.24 -5.06 12.03
CA LEU A 19 9.59 -4.69 11.61
C LEU A 19 9.83 -3.16 11.64
N ARG A 20 8.80 -2.37 11.33
CA ARG A 20 8.87 -0.90 11.45
C ARG A 20 9.10 -0.46 12.90
N GLU A 21 8.45 -1.13 13.87
CA GLU A 21 8.67 -0.87 15.29
C GLU A 21 10.05 -1.35 15.74
N GLU A 22 10.44 -2.56 15.37
CA GLU A 22 11.69 -3.17 15.78
C GLU A 22 12.93 -2.40 15.29
N PHE A 23 12.93 -1.96 14.03
CA PHE A 23 14.05 -1.24 13.41
C PHE A 23 13.83 0.27 13.35
N ALA A 24 13.01 0.81 14.26
CA ALA A 24 12.74 2.25 14.33
C ALA A 24 14.03 3.06 14.53
N GLY A 25 14.27 4.01 13.64
CA GLY A 25 15.48 4.84 13.66
C GLY A 25 16.70 4.25 12.95
N GLU A 26 16.66 2.97 12.58
CA GLU A 26 17.74 2.29 11.84
C GLU A 26 17.36 2.07 10.36
N VAL A 27 16.09 1.77 10.11
CA VAL A 27 15.58 1.45 8.76
C VAL A 27 14.44 2.40 8.37
N THR A 28 14.50 2.90 7.15
CA THR A 28 13.40 3.66 6.55
C THR A 28 12.56 2.72 5.69
N PHE A 29 11.28 2.62 6.05
CA PHE A 29 10.31 1.87 5.26
C PHE A 29 9.58 2.80 4.30
N ALA A 30 9.58 2.47 3.03
CA ALA A 30 8.83 3.18 1.99
C ALA A 30 8.00 2.18 1.21
N PHE A 31 6.73 2.50 0.97
CA PHE A 31 5.92 1.70 0.06
C PHE A 31 5.70 2.41 -1.27
N ARG A 32 5.44 1.63 -2.28
CA ARG A 32 5.10 2.07 -3.62
C ARG A 32 3.82 1.37 -4.07
N TYR A 33 2.91 2.13 -4.66
CA TYR A 33 1.68 1.59 -5.23
C TYR A 33 1.97 0.68 -6.41
N PHE A 34 1.41 -0.52 -6.40
CA PHE A 34 1.48 -1.44 -7.53
C PHE A 34 0.13 -2.15 -7.72
N PRO A 35 -0.93 -1.41 -8.09
CA PRO A 35 -2.26 -1.97 -8.26
C PRO A 35 -2.27 -2.98 -9.41
N LEU A 36 -2.58 -4.24 -9.10
CA LEU A 36 -2.59 -5.32 -10.08
C LEU A 36 -3.81 -5.23 -11.00
N PRO A 37 -3.63 -5.37 -12.33
CA PRO A 37 -4.73 -5.24 -13.29
C PRO A 37 -5.88 -6.23 -13.11
N GLY A 38 -5.63 -7.36 -12.44
CA GLY A 38 -6.64 -8.40 -12.16
C GLY A 38 -7.55 -8.10 -10.97
N HIS A 39 -7.23 -7.10 -10.18
CA HIS A 39 -7.98 -6.73 -8.98
C HIS A 39 -8.90 -5.54 -9.27
N THR A 40 -10.20 -5.71 -9.04
CA THR A 40 -11.22 -4.70 -9.40
C THR A 40 -11.07 -3.40 -8.63
N ASN A 41 -10.67 -3.47 -7.36
CA ASN A 41 -10.60 -2.34 -6.45
C ASN A 41 -9.19 -1.82 -6.15
N SER A 42 -8.15 -2.42 -6.71
CA SER A 42 -6.75 -2.04 -6.46
C SER A 42 -6.45 -0.57 -6.74
N VAL A 43 -6.86 -0.07 -7.90
CA VAL A 43 -6.66 1.33 -8.28
C VAL A 43 -7.47 2.27 -7.38
N ASN A 44 -8.74 1.93 -7.11
CA ASN A 44 -9.59 2.73 -6.23
C ASN A 44 -9.02 2.81 -4.81
N ALA A 45 -8.49 1.71 -4.29
CA ALA A 45 -7.86 1.67 -2.96
C ALA A 45 -6.59 2.52 -2.92
N ALA A 46 -5.73 2.41 -3.93
CA ALA A 46 -4.51 3.24 -4.03
C ALA A 46 -4.84 4.74 -4.11
N ILE A 47 -5.83 5.12 -4.93
CA ILE A 47 -6.32 6.51 -5.04
C ILE A 47 -6.87 6.99 -3.70
N ALA A 48 -7.63 6.17 -2.98
CA ALA A 48 -8.18 6.53 -1.67
C ALA A 48 -7.08 6.79 -0.63
N VAL A 49 -6.04 5.95 -0.61
CA VAL A 49 -4.88 6.13 0.28
C VAL A 49 -4.08 7.39 -0.10
N GLU A 50 -3.86 7.63 -1.39
CA GLU A 50 -3.18 8.85 -1.85
C GLU A 50 -3.98 10.12 -1.54
N ALA A 51 -5.31 10.08 -1.70
CA ALA A 51 -6.18 11.20 -1.32
C ALA A 51 -6.13 11.49 0.20
N ALA A 52 -6.03 10.45 1.02
CA ALA A 52 -5.83 10.61 2.47
C ALA A 52 -4.42 11.16 2.78
N ALA A 53 -3.40 10.75 2.04
CA ALA A 53 -2.03 11.26 2.16
C ALA A 53 -1.97 12.77 1.94
N GLN A 54 -2.73 13.31 0.99
CA GLN A 54 -2.82 14.76 0.73
C GLN A 54 -3.39 15.55 1.91
N GLN A 55 -4.06 14.89 2.84
CA GLN A 55 -4.57 15.48 4.09
C GLN A 55 -3.74 15.07 5.33
N GLY A 56 -2.56 14.47 5.13
CA GLY A 56 -1.70 14.01 6.23
C GLY A 56 -2.22 12.77 6.98
N ARG A 57 -3.13 12.00 6.36
CA ARG A 57 -3.77 10.82 6.96
C ARG A 57 -3.42 9.52 6.22
N LEU A 58 -2.19 9.47 5.65
CA LEU A 58 -1.67 8.30 4.94
C LEU A 58 -1.74 7.03 5.79
N GLU A 59 -1.12 7.05 6.96
CA GLU A 59 -0.97 5.89 7.84
C GLU A 59 -2.32 5.34 8.29
N ASP A 60 -3.26 6.22 8.63
CA ASP A 60 -4.59 5.82 9.08
C ASP A 60 -5.38 5.12 7.97
N MET A 61 -5.33 5.64 6.75
CA MET A 61 -6.04 5.03 5.62
C MET A 61 -5.34 3.75 5.17
N PHE A 62 -4.00 3.72 5.18
CA PHE A 62 -3.20 2.53 4.88
C PHE A 62 -3.56 1.37 5.82
N ALA A 63 -3.56 1.63 7.11
CA ALA A 63 -3.95 0.64 8.13
C ALA A 63 -5.39 0.18 7.92
N ARG A 64 -6.33 1.12 7.74
CA ARG A 64 -7.75 0.83 7.52
C ARG A 64 -7.96 -0.09 6.33
N MET A 65 -7.24 0.12 5.22
CA MET A 65 -7.35 -0.73 4.02
C MET A 65 -6.99 -2.18 4.33
N TYR A 66 -5.87 -2.43 5.01
CA TYR A 66 -5.45 -3.80 5.32
C TYR A 66 -6.26 -4.44 6.45
N GLU A 67 -6.59 -3.69 7.49
CA GLU A 67 -7.39 -4.21 8.62
C GLU A 67 -8.80 -4.64 8.20
N THR A 68 -9.34 -4.03 7.15
CA THR A 68 -10.68 -4.34 6.63
C THR A 68 -10.65 -5.09 5.29
N GLN A 69 -9.48 -5.48 4.79
CA GLN A 69 -9.32 -6.06 3.45
C GLN A 69 -10.28 -7.23 3.19
N ILE A 70 -10.50 -8.08 4.20
CA ILE A 70 -11.39 -9.24 4.08
C ILE A 70 -12.86 -8.85 3.78
N GLU A 71 -13.27 -7.64 4.10
CA GLU A 71 -14.64 -7.16 3.91
C GLU A 71 -14.90 -6.69 2.47
N TRP A 72 -13.84 -6.28 1.77
CA TRP A 72 -13.98 -5.65 0.45
C TRP A 72 -13.08 -6.24 -0.65
N GLY A 73 -12.03 -6.96 -0.27
CA GLY A 73 -11.13 -7.62 -1.21
C GLY A 73 -11.85 -8.65 -2.08
N GLU A 74 -11.33 -8.91 -3.26
CA GLU A 74 -11.87 -9.86 -4.26
C GLU A 74 -13.29 -9.54 -4.76
N SER A 75 -13.86 -8.42 -4.35
CA SER A 75 -15.18 -8.00 -4.82
C SER A 75 -15.13 -7.57 -6.28
N GLN A 76 -16.10 -8.02 -7.07
CA GLN A 76 -16.26 -7.57 -8.46
C GLN A 76 -17.04 -6.24 -8.58
N GLU A 77 -17.52 -5.73 -7.45
CA GLU A 77 -18.19 -4.43 -7.37
C GLU A 77 -17.21 -3.35 -6.87
N SER A 78 -17.38 -2.12 -7.38
CA SER A 78 -16.61 -0.98 -6.91
C SER A 78 -16.83 -0.74 -5.42
N LYS A 79 -15.74 -0.61 -4.67
CA LYS A 79 -15.72 -0.26 -3.25
C LYS A 79 -15.38 1.21 -2.99
N ALA A 80 -15.38 2.05 -4.01
CA ALA A 80 -15.08 3.47 -3.88
C ALA A 80 -15.95 4.18 -2.82
N ALA A 81 -17.24 3.83 -2.73
CA ALA A 81 -18.14 4.39 -1.72
C ALA A 81 -17.75 3.96 -0.29
N LEU A 82 -17.30 2.72 -0.11
CA LEU A 82 -16.80 2.21 1.16
C LEU A 82 -15.51 2.96 1.57
N PHE A 83 -14.59 3.18 0.63
CA PHE A 83 -13.34 3.90 0.92
C PHE A 83 -13.62 5.37 1.28
N ARG A 84 -14.63 5.99 0.65
CA ARG A 84 -15.10 7.31 1.05
C ARG A 84 -15.70 7.32 2.47
N GLN A 85 -16.41 6.26 2.86
CA GLN A 85 -16.92 6.10 4.22
C GLN A 85 -15.75 6.01 5.20
N PHE A 86 -14.70 5.23 4.91
CA PHE A 86 -13.49 5.18 5.73
C PHE A 86 -12.85 6.55 5.90
N ALA A 87 -12.76 7.34 4.82
CA ALA A 87 -12.24 8.71 4.89
C ALA A 87 -13.03 9.56 5.89
N GLY A 88 -14.37 9.48 5.87
CA GLY A 88 -15.23 10.17 6.83
C GLY A 88 -15.03 9.71 8.27
N GLU A 89 -14.95 8.40 8.50
CA GLU A 89 -14.71 7.81 9.83
C GLU A 89 -13.34 8.19 10.39
N LEU A 90 -12.35 8.36 9.54
CA LEU A 90 -11.01 8.83 9.89
C LEU A 90 -10.93 10.35 10.08
N GLY A 91 -12.04 11.06 9.85
CA GLY A 91 -12.11 12.52 10.07
C GLY A 91 -11.48 13.36 8.96
N LEU A 92 -11.37 12.84 7.74
CA LEU A 92 -10.93 13.61 6.59
C LEU A 92 -12.00 14.63 6.16
N ASP A 93 -11.56 15.74 5.59
CA ASP A 93 -12.46 16.62 4.84
C ASP A 93 -12.93 15.89 3.58
N LEU A 94 -14.21 15.55 3.54
CA LEU A 94 -14.78 14.78 2.42
C LEU A 94 -14.88 15.58 1.12
N VAL A 95 -14.96 16.90 1.17
CA VAL A 95 -14.95 17.74 -0.03
C VAL A 95 -13.55 17.70 -0.66
N ALA A 96 -12.51 17.86 0.16
CA ALA A 96 -11.13 17.74 -0.30
C ALA A 96 -10.81 16.31 -0.75
N TYR A 97 -11.30 15.29 -0.06
CA TYR A 97 -11.14 13.88 -0.45
C TYR A 97 -11.77 13.60 -1.82
N ASP A 98 -13.03 13.99 -2.02
CA ASP A 98 -13.72 13.79 -3.28
C ASP A 98 -13.02 14.51 -4.45
N ALA A 99 -12.52 15.72 -4.21
CA ALA A 99 -11.73 16.47 -5.19
C ALA A 99 -10.42 15.75 -5.52
N ALA A 100 -9.70 15.25 -4.52
CA ALA A 100 -8.45 14.51 -4.70
C ALA A 100 -8.69 13.20 -5.46
N VAL A 101 -9.73 12.43 -5.12
CA VAL A 101 -10.08 11.18 -5.82
C VAL A 101 -10.41 11.43 -7.30
N ALA A 102 -11.06 12.56 -7.62
CA ALA A 102 -11.41 12.91 -8.99
C ALA A 102 -10.26 13.56 -9.78
N ALA A 103 -9.21 14.00 -9.11
CA ALA A 103 -8.08 14.70 -9.73
C ALA A 103 -7.21 13.73 -10.55
N PRO A 104 -6.92 14.04 -11.84
CA PRO A 104 -6.01 13.21 -12.64
C PRO A 104 -4.64 13.03 -12.00
N GLU A 105 -4.13 14.03 -11.30
CA GLU A 105 -2.83 14.04 -10.66
C GLU A 105 -2.71 12.97 -9.58
N THR A 106 -3.80 12.63 -8.90
CA THR A 106 -3.81 11.54 -7.89
C THR A 106 -3.59 10.17 -8.56
N LEU A 107 -4.27 9.92 -9.66
CA LEU A 107 -4.04 8.72 -10.47
C LEU A 107 -2.63 8.70 -11.06
N GLU A 108 -2.16 9.82 -11.60
CA GLU A 108 -0.81 9.94 -12.15
C GLU A 108 0.25 9.62 -11.09
N ARG A 109 0.07 10.09 -9.85
CA ARG A 109 0.96 9.77 -8.74
C ARG A 109 0.99 8.26 -8.45
N VAL A 110 -0.16 7.60 -8.41
CA VAL A 110 -0.26 6.15 -8.22
C VAL A 110 0.42 5.41 -9.37
N MET A 111 0.13 5.80 -10.60
CA MET A 111 0.68 5.13 -11.79
C MET A 111 2.18 5.36 -11.97
N ALA A 112 2.73 6.46 -11.48
CA ALA A 112 4.18 6.69 -11.48
C ALA A 112 4.92 5.63 -10.65
N ASP A 113 4.36 5.20 -9.53
CA ASP A 113 4.92 4.10 -8.73
C ASP A 113 4.77 2.75 -9.45
N PHE A 114 3.62 2.51 -10.07
CA PHE A 114 3.40 1.30 -10.89
C PHE A 114 4.41 1.20 -12.03
N ASP A 115 4.58 2.26 -12.79
CA ASP A 115 5.52 2.30 -13.92
C ASP A 115 6.97 2.10 -13.46
N ALA A 116 7.35 2.69 -12.31
CA ALA A 116 8.65 2.47 -11.71
C ALA A 116 8.85 1.00 -11.30
N GLY A 117 7.82 0.36 -10.74
CA GLY A 117 7.85 -1.07 -10.42
C GLY A 117 8.03 -1.94 -11.66
N VAL A 118 7.27 -1.65 -12.73
CA VAL A 118 7.42 -2.35 -14.02
C VAL A 118 8.86 -2.19 -14.56
N ALA A 119 9.42 -0.99 -14.51
CA ALA A 119 10.80 -0.73 -14.96
C ALA A 119 11.85 -1.50 -14.12
N LEU A 120 11.57 -1.76 -12.86
CA LEU A 120 12.41 -2.56 -11.96
C LEU A 120 12.16 -4.08 -12.08
N GLY A 121 11.24 -4.50 -12.93
CA GLY A 121 10.92 -5.91 -13.14
C GLY A 121 9.97 -6.51 -12.12
N VAL A 122 9.23 -5.68 -11.36
CA VAL A 122 8.18 -6.16 -10.45
C VAL A 122 7.06 -6.81 -11.25
N GLN A 123 6.70 -8.04 -10.91
CA GLN A 123 5.68 -8.84 -11.61
C GLN A 123 4.54 -9.30 -10.68
N SER A 124 4.71 -9.14 -9.37
CA SER A 124 3.76 -9.57 -8.35
C SER A 124 3.87 -8.73 -7.10
N THR A 125 2.89 -8.82 -6.22
CA THR A 125 2.88 -8.16 -4.91
C THR A 125 2.70 -9.17 -3.79
N PRO A 126 3.27 -8.91 -2.61
CA PRO A 126 4.24 -7.87 -2.34
C PRO A 126 5.62 -8.19 -2.96
N THR A 127 6.31 -7.18 -3.46
CA THR A 127 7.72 -7.28 -3.84
C THR A 127 8.52 -6.32 -2.97
N PHE A 128 9.50 -6.85 -2.28
CA PHE A 128 10.37 -6.08 -1.39
C PHE A 128 11.73 -5.82 -2.03
N PHE A 129 12.20 -4.60 -1.84
CA PHE A 129 13.58 -4.21 -2.12
C PHE A 129 14.23 -3.78 -0.81
N LEU A 130 15.44 -4.24 -0.57
CA LEU A 130 16.29 -3.75 0.50
C LEU A 130 17.43 -2.97 -0.14
N ASN A 131 17.46 -1.66 0.11
CA ASN A 131 18.25 -0.70 -0.66
C ASN A 131 17.90 -0.80 -2.17
N ASP A 132 18.80 -1.22 -3.00
CA ASP A 132 18.63 -1.35 -4.45
C ASP A 132 18.45 -2.80 -4.94
N ARG A 133 18.33 -3.77 -4.00
CA ARG A 133 18.26 -5.19 -4.32
C ARG A 133 16.92 -5.82 -3.97
N PRO A 134 16.31 -6.60 -4.87
CA PRO A 134 15.10 -7.34 -4.56
C PRO A 134 15.38 -8.42 -3.51
N VAL A 135 14.49 -8.56 -2.53
CA VAL A 135 14.55 -9.60 -1.50
C VAL A 135 13.74 -10.79 -1.98
N GLN A 136 14.36 -11.96 -2.03
CA GLN A 136 13.66 -13.21 -2.30
C GLN A 136 13.08 -13.75 -1.01
N LEU A 137 11.76 -13.96 -0.98
CA LEU A 137 11.06 -14.42 0.20
C LEU A 137 10.57 -15.86 -0.01
N SER A 138 10.86 -16.72 0.96
CA SER A 138 10.31 -18.07 1.10
C SER A 138 9.47 -18.16 2.38
N SER A 139 9.67 -17.27 3.32
CA SER A 139 8.95 -17.16 4.59
C SER A 139 8.79 -15.69 5.01
N PHE A 140 7.95 -15.46 6.02
CA PHE A 140 7.80 -14.13 6.62
C PHE A 140 9.07 -13.65 7.33
N ASP A 141 9.89 -14.55 7.84
CA ASP A 141 11.13 -14.21 8.57
C ASP A 141 12.27 -13.79 7.65
N ASP A 142 12.20 -14.06 6.34
CA ASP A 142 13.28 -13.77 5.41
C ASP A 142 13.54 -12.25 5.30
N LEU A 143 12.49 -11.43 5.40
CA LEU A 143 12.64 -9.97 5.37
C LEU A 143 13.42 -9.45 6.59
N ARG A 144 13.11 -9.97 7.79
CA ARG A 144 13.86 -9.67 9.02
C ARG A 144 15.33 -10.06 8.87
N THR A 145 15.58 -11.29 8.45
CA THR A 145 16.94 -11.81 8.25
C THR A 145 17.74 -10.96 7.26
N ALA A 146 17.11 -10.52 6.19
CA ALA A 146 17.75 -9.64 5.21
C ALA A 146 18.12 -8.27 5.81
N ILE A 147 17.22 -7.67 6.59
CA ILE A 147 17.46 -6.38 7.28
C ILE A 147 18.62 -6.52 8.27
N GLU A 148 18.60 -7.54 9.14
CA GLU A 148 19.65 -7.79 10.12
C GLU A 148 21.02 -7.98 9.46
N ALA A 149 21.08 -8.63 8.31
CA ALA A 149 22.32 -8.84 7.57
C ALA A 149 22.89 -7.53 6.98
N GLU A 150 22.06 -6.56 6.62
CA GLU A 150 22.50 -5.25 6.12
C GLU A 150 22.94 -4.31 7.24
N LEU A 151 22.48 -4.51 8.49
CA LEU A 151 22.82 -3.68 9.64
C LEU A 151 24.12 -4.11 10.35
N GLN A 152 24.68 -5.27 10.01
CA GLN A 152 25.93 -5.79 10.57
C GLN A 152 27.15 -5.19 9.88
#